data_e7ad243e1a6c41e62e19e7964e8c0e88
#
_entry.id   e7ad243e1a6c41e62e19e7964e8c0e88
#
_cell.length_a   1.000
_cell.length_b   1.000
_cell.length_c   1.000
_cell.angle_alpha   90.00
_cell.angle_beta   90.00
_cell.angle_gamma   90.00
#
_symmetry.space_group_name_H-M   'P 1'
#
loop_
_entity.id
_entity.type
_entity.pdbx_description
1 polymer ?
#
loop_
_entity_poly.entity_id
_entity_poly.type
_entity_poly.pdbx_seq_one_letter_code
_entity_poly.pdbx_strand_id
1 'polypeptide(L)'
;MKTNQALQLVGGLSRPSKMPGWSYGLPAAECKTGSKLQKIKGSTCSNCYALKGCYVFKVVQAAQYRRLRSIKHPGWVAAMVHLINSKKSNYFRWHDSGDVQDLEHLNKIFKVCELTPGVKHWLPTREAWTQEHVARAPKNLVVRFSMPMIDQAPAGAWPNTSTVVTEGATCPAPKQDNACGDCRACWDPKVKNIAYGEH
;
A
#
# COMPACT_ATOMS: atom_id res chain seq x y z
N MET A 1 -15.36 -14.91 14.47
CA MET A 1 -15.80 -14.72 13.07
C MET A 1 -15.24 -15.85 12.23
N LYS A 2 -16.02 -16.46 11.33
CA LYS A 2 -15.51 -17.46 10.36
C LYS A 2 -14.75 -16.76 9.23
N THR A 3 -13.72 -17.40 8.68
CA THR A 3 -12.87 -16.82 7.61
C THR A 3 -13.68 -16.38 6.38
N ASN A 4 -14.66 -17.18 5.95
CA ASN A 4 -15.52 -16.80 4.81
C ASN A 4 -16.36 -15.56 5.09
N GLN A 5 -16.86 -15.38 6.31
CA GLN A 5 -17.58 -14.17 6.71
C GLN A 5 -16.67 -12.94 6.68
N ALA A 6 -15.43 -13.08 7.20
CA ALA A 6 -14.44 -12.01 7.15
C ALA A 6 -14.08 -11.63 5.70
N LEU A 7 -13.87 -12.62 4.81
CA LEU A 7 -13.59 -12.37 3.39
C LEU A 7 -14.73 -11.62 2.69
N GLN A 8 -15.97 -12.01 2.95
CA GLN A 8 -17.15 -11.32 2.41
C GLN A 8 -17.23 -9.87 2.92
N LEU A 9 -17.02 -9.68 4.23
CA LEU A 9 -17.11 -8.37 4.86
C LEU A 9 -16.10 -7.39 4.28
N VAL A 10 -14.82 -7.77 4.17
CA VAL A 10 -13.75 -6.86 3.70
C VAL A 10 -13.58 -6.85 2.17
N GLY A 11 -14.28 -7.69 1.43
CA GLY A 11 -14.11 -7.81 -0.02
C GLY A 11 -12.88 -8.62 -0.45
N GLY A 12 -12.28 -9.39 0.48
CA GLY A 12 -11.13 -10.27 0.22
C GLY A 12 -9.78 -9.59 0.36
N LEU A 13 -8.70 -10.39 0.28
CA LEU A 13 -7.31 -9.94 0.23
C LEU A 13 -6.72 -10.30 -1.13
N SER A 14 -5.65 -9.60 -1.53
CA SER A 14 -4.82 -9.91 -2.69
C SER A 14 -3.54 -10.62 -2.25
N ARG A 15 -2.99 -11.46 -3.13
CA ARG A 15 -1.66 -12.05 -2.97
C ARG A 15 -0.81 -11.71 -4.20
N PRO A 16 -0.13 -10.55 -4.19
CA PRO A 16 0.75 -10.17 -5.28
C PRO A 16 1.89 -11.19 -5.45
N SER A 17 2.16 -11.62 -6.67
CA SER A 17 3.21 -12.62 -6.96
C SER A 17 4.62 -12.10 -6.73
N LYS A 18 4.82 -10.78 -6.87
CA LYS A 18 6.15 -10.13 -6.81
C LYS A 18 6.68 -9.92 -5.40
N MET A 19 5.85 -9.95 -4.37
CA MET A 19 6.22 -9.60 -3.00
C MET A 19 5.80 -10.67 -2.00
N PRO A 20 6.49 -10.76 -0.84
CA PRO A 20 6.04 -11.65 0.24
C PRO A 20 4.73 -11.17 0.85
N GLY A 21 3.91 -12.11 1.28
CA GLY A 21 2.70 -11.83 2.04
C GLY A 21 1.49 -11.44 1.20
N TRP A 22 0.59 -10.73 1.85
CA TRP A 22 -0.73 -10.37 1.34
C TRP A 22 -0.89 -8.86 1.26
N SER A 23 -1.87 -8.40 0.50
CA SER A 23 -2.18 -6.99 0.37
C SER A 23 -3.69 -6.70 0.37
N TYR A 24 -4.02 -5.42 0.50
CA TYR A 24 -5.37 -4.90 0.44
C TYR A 24 -5.42 -3.73 -0.54
N GLY A 25 -5.62 -4.01 -1.82
CA GLY A 25 -5.69 -3.00 -2.88
C GLY A 25 -7.08 -2.39 -3.02
N LEU A 26 -7.11 -1.10 -3.31
CA LEU A 26 -8.29 -0.30 -3.62
C LEU A 26 -8.25 0.12 -5.10
N PRO A 27 -9.37 0.58 -5.69
CA PRO A 27 -9.36 1.05 -7.07
C PRO A 27 -8.48 2.31 -7.21
N ALA A 28 -7.52 2.27 -8.12
CA ALA A 28 -6.61 3.39 -8.37
C ALA A 28 -7.34 4.63 -8.92
N ALA A 29 -8.47 4.45 -9.59
CA ALA A 29 -9.33 5.54 -10.04
C ALA A 29 -9.88 6.39 -8.90
N GLU A 30 -9.96 5.84 -7.68
CA GLU A 30 -10.47 6.51 -6.48
C GLU A 30 -9.34 7.11 -5.61
N CYS A 31 -8.09 7.13 -6.09
CA CYS A 31 -7.01 7.87 -5.43
C CYS A 31 -7.30 9.36 -5.46
N LYS A 32 -7.33 10.03 -4.30
CA LYS A 32 -7.65 11.48 -4.24
C LYS A 32 -6.50 12.33 -4.79
N THR A 33 -5.29 12.14 -4.30
CA THR A 33 -4.09 12.83 -4.79
C THR A 33 -3.62 12.23 -6.12
N GLY A 34 -3.59 10.90 -6.24
CA GLY A 34 -3.13 10.21 -7.44
C GLY A 34 -3.91 10.56 -8.70
N SER A 35 -5.24 10.70 -8.63
CA SER A 35 -6.09 11.08 -9.78
C SER A 35 -5.80 12.49 -10.32
N LYS A 36 -5.40 13.42 -9.44
CA LYS A 36 -4.95 14.76 -9.84
C LYS A 36 -3.58 14.70 -10.52
N LEU A 37 -2.67 13.92 -9.96
CA LEU A 37 -1.32 13.73 -10.48
C LEU A 37 -1.30 13.00 -11.83
N GLN A 38 -2.28 12.17 -12.16
CA GLN A 38 -2.39 11.53 -13.49
C GLN A 38 -2.38 12.54 -14.63
N LYS A 39 -2.86 13.77 -14.41
CA LYS A 39 -2.93 14.85 -15.38
C LYS A 39 -1.62 15.65 -15.49
N ILE A 40 -0.64 15.37 -14.65
CA ILE A 40 0.62 16.12 -14.56
C ILE A 40 1.73 15.29 -15.21
N LYS A 41 2.26 15.77 -16.33
CA LYS A 41 3.39 15.13 -17.02
C LYS A 41 4.60 15.04 -16.11
N GLY A 42 5.28 13.90 -16.09
CA GLY A 42 6.43 13.63 -15.22
C GLY A 42 6.05 13.29 -13.78
N SER A 43 4.76 13.22 -13.46
CA SER A 43 4.35 12.65 -12.18
C SER A 43 4.43 11.11 -12.21
N THR A 44 4.69 10.51 -11.08
CA THR A 44 4.70 9.05 -10.93
C THR A 44 3.32 8.42 -11.14
N CYS A 45 2.25 9.21 -11.12
CA CYS A 45 0.88 8.76 -11.38
C CYS A 45 0.46 8.95 -12.85
N SER A 46 1.19 9.72 -13.66
CA SER A 46 0.84 9.92 -15.08
C SER A 46 0.89 8.62 -15.87
N ASN A 47 1.70 7.66 -15.43
CA ASN A 47 1.83 6.32 -16.01
C ASN A 47 1.51 5.22 -15.00
N CYS A 48 0.44 5.39 -14.19
CA CYS A 48 0.11 4.50 -13.09
C CYS A 48 -0.13 3.05 -13.55
N TYR A 49 0.69 2.13 -13.06
CA TYR A 49 0.57 0.69 -13.36
C TYR A 49 -0.77 0.09 -12.92
N ALA A 50 -1.39 0.65 -11.86
CA ALA A 50 -2.67 0.17 -11.34
C ALA A 50 -3.89 0.59 -12.18
N LEU A 51 -3.67 1.30 -13.29
CA LEU A 51 -4.66 1.60 -14.32
C LEU A 51 -4.45 0.80 -15.61
N LYS A 52 -3.57 -0.21 -15.57
CA LYS A 52 -3.17 -1.03 -16.72
C LYS A 52 -3.14 -2.53 -16.34
N GLY A 53 -2.88 -3.36 -17.35
CA GLY A 53 -2.66 -4.80 -17.18
C GLY A 53 -3.80 -5.48 -16.43
N CYS A 54 -3.48 -6.36 -15.49
CA CYS A 54 -4.49 -7.12 -14.74
C CYS A 54 -5.40 -6.26 -13.84
N TYR A 55 -5.00 -5.05 -13.50
CA TYR A 55 -5.82 -4.15 -12.66
C TYR A 55 -7.07 -3.64 -13.36
N VAL A 56 -7.12 -3.65 -14.70
CA VAL A 56 -8.31 -3.27 -15.47
C VAL A 56 -9.27 -4.43 -15.75
N PHE A 57 -8.93 -5.66 -15.35
CA PHE A 57 -9.86 -6.77 -15.47
C PHE A 57 -11.10 -6.54 -14.59
N LYS A 58 -12.28 -6.76 -15.16
CA LYS A 58 -13.57 -6.53 -14.47
C LYS A 58 -13.65 -7.20 -13.10
N VAL A 59 -13.16 -8.44 -12.98
CA VAL A 59 -13.15 -9.18 -11.72
C VAL A 59 -12.25 -8.52 -10.65
N VAL A 60 -11.10 -7.97 -11.07
CA VAL A 60 -10.17 -7.27 -10.17
C VAL A 60 -10.76 -5.94 -9.73
N GLN A 61 -11.29 -5.15 -10.65
CA GLN A 61 -11.98 -3.89 -10.33
C GLN A 61 -13.17 -4.13 -9.40
N ALA A 62 -14.01 -5.11 -9.69
CA ALA A 62 -15.14 -5.46 -8.82
C ALA A 62 -14.69 -5.81 -7.39
N ALA A 63 -13.57 -6.52 -7.23
CA ALA A 63 -12.99 -6.82 -5.92
C ALA A 63 -12.47 -5.54 -5.22
N GLN A 64 -11.80 -4.66 -5.93
CA GLN A 64 -11.29 -3.39 -5.39
C GLN A 64 -12.43 -2.46 -4.93
N TYR A 65 -13.50 -2.33 -5.71
CA TYR A 65 -14.67 -1.55 -5.32
C TYR A 65 -15.44 -2.16 -4.14
N ARG A 66 -15.51 -3.50 -4.03
CA ARG A 66 -16.06 -4.13 -2.82
C ARG A 66 -15.25 -3.77 -1.59
N ARG A 67 -13.90 -3.80 -1.69
CA ARG A 67 -13.00 -3.41 -0.60
C ARG A 67 -13.18 -1.95 -0.21
N LEU A 68 -13.26 -1.05 -1.17
CA LEU A 68 -13.47 0.38 -0.93
C LEU A 68 -14.78 0.63 -0.13
N ARG A 69 -15.88 0.00 -0.56
CA ARG A 69 -17.16 0.12 0.16
C ARG A 69 -17.10 -0.47 1.56
N SER A 70 -16.37 -1.55 1.75
CA SER A 70 -16.31 -2.27 3.02
C SER A 70 -15.57 -1.51 4.12
N ILE A 71 -14.69 -0.55 3.80
CA ILE A 71 -13.91 0.23 4.78
C ILE A 71 -14.84 0.90 5.81
N LYS A 72 -16.03 1.31 5.40
CA LYS A 72 -17.02 1.96 6.27
C LYS A 72 -17.74 0.99 7.22
N HIS A 73 -17.63 -0.31 6.99
CA HIS A 73 -18.31 -1.30 7.84
C HIS A 73 -17.70 -1.32 9.26
N PRO A 74 -18.51 -1.29 10.33
CA PRO A 74 -18.01 -1.25 11.71
C PRO A 74 -17.16 -2.48 12.08
N GLY A 75 -17.44 -3.65 11.52
CA GLY A 75 -16.69 -4.88 11.71
C GLY A 75 -15.42 -5.02 10.87
N TRP A 76 -15.05 -4.01 10.07
CA TRP A 76 -13.93 -4.10 9.13
C TRP A 76 -12.59 -4.39 9.82
N VAL A 77 -12.29 -3.69 10.91
CA VAL A 77 -11.05 -3.90 11.68
C VAL A 77 -10.95 -5.34 12.19
N ALA A 78 -12.00 -5.85 12.85
CA ALA A 78 -12.01 -7.22 13.38
C ALA A 78 -11.85 -8.27 12.27
N ALA A 79 -12.49 -8.06 11.12
CA ALA A 79 -12.39 -8.94 9.96
C ALA A 79 -10.99 -8.91 9.33
N MET A 80 -10.37 -7.73 9.19
CA MET A 80 -8.99 -7.59 8.69
C MET A 80 -7.98 -8.28 9.61
N VAL A 81 -8.08 -8.07 10.92
CA VAL A 81 -7.22 -8.73 11.92
C VAL A 81 -7.34 -10.26 11.82
N HIS A 82 -8.58 -10.77 11.76
CA HIS A 82 -8.82 -12.21 11.61
C HIS A 82 -8.16 -12.76 10.33
N LEU A 83 -8.34 -12.07 9.21
CA LEU A 83 -7.80 -12.51 7.93
C LEU A 83 -6.27 -12.46 7.90
N ILE A 84 -5.65 -11.37 8.35
CA ILE A 84 -4.20 -11.21 8.36
C ILE A 84 -3.56 -12.32 9.21
N ASN A 85 -4.07 -12.55 10.42
CA ASN A 85 -3.59 -13.63 11.29
C ASN A 85 -3.78 -15.02 10.67
N SER A 86 -4.89 -15.25 9.95
CA SER A 86 -5.16 -16.55 9.31
C SER A 86 -4.18 -16.87 8.17
N LYS A 87 -3.50 -15.85 7.59
CA LYS A 87 -2.61 -16.04 6.44
C LYS A 87 -1.21 -16.53 6.81
N LYS A 88 -0.86 -16.57 8.10
CA LYS A 88 0.45 -17.03 8.61
C LYS A 88 1.63 -16.36 7.88
N SER A 89 1.48 -15.08 7.51
CA SER A 89 2.51 -14.29 6.85
C SER A 89 3.04 -13.21 7.79
N ASN A 90 4.36 -13.05 7.83
CA ASN A 90 5.02 -12.02 8.63
C ASN A 90 4.96 -10.62 7.98
N TYR A 91 4.41 -10.51 6.77
CA TYR A 91 4.41 -9.28 5.98
C TYR A 91 3.03 -8.99 5.40
N PHE A 92 2.63 -7.72 5.45
CA PHE A 92 1.41 -7.22 4.85
C PHE A 92 1.65 -5.86 4.19
N ARG A 93 1.10 -5.65 2.98
CA ARG A 93 1.15 -4.37 2.27
C ARG A 93 -0.24 -3.76 2.20
N TRP A 94 -0.35 -2.52 2.63
CA TRP A 94 -1.53 -1.71 2.35
C TRP A 94 -1.40 -1.10 0.95
N HIS A 95 -2.48 -1.15 0.17
CA HIS A 95 -2.60 -0.47 -1.11
C HIS A 95 -1.52 -0.83 -2.14
N ASP A 96 -1.54 -2.09 -2.60
CA ASP A 96 -0.83 -2.47 -3.84
C ASP A 96 -1.41 -1.73 -5.07
N SER A 97 -2.66 -1.24 -4.96
CA SER A 97 -3.31 -0.23 -5.79
C SER A 97 -4.22 0.64 -4.93
N GLY A 98 -4.52 1.84 -5.37
CA GLY A 98 -5.29 2.81 -4.58
C GLY A 98 -4.45 3.47 -3.48
N ASP A 99 -5.09 4.23 -2.60
CA ASP A 99 -4.45 4.94 -1.48
C ASP A 99 -5.40 5.11 -0.30
N VAL A 100 -4.90 5.64 0.81
CA VAL A 100 -5.68 5.98 2.01
C VAL A 100 -6.79 6.96 1.64
N GLN A 101 -8.01 6.69 2.09
CA GLN A 101 -9.18 7.46 1.68
C GLN A 101 -9.43 8.70 2.55
N ASP A 102 -9.26 8.56 3.86
CA ASP A 102 -9.49 9.60 4.86
C ASP A 102 -8.85 9.22 6.20
N LEU A 103 -8.98 10.10 7.18
CA LEU A 103 -8.43 9.90 8.53
C LEU A 103 -9.08 8.69 9.24
N GLU A 104 -10.36 8.45 9.03
CA GLU A 104 -11.04 7.29 9.62
C GLU A 104 -10.42 5.99 9.09
N HIS A 105 -10.18 5.91 7.78
CA HIS A 105 -9.52 4.76 7.16
C HIS A 105 -8.09 4.58 7.69
N LEU A 106 -7.30 5.67 7.81
CA LEU A 106 -5.95 5.63 8.37
C LEU A 106 -5.97 5.10 9.82
N ASN A 107 -6.88 5.58 10.66
CA ASN A 107 -7.01 5.14 12.04
C ASN A 107 -7.42 3.65 12.12
N LYS A 108 -8.28 3.17 11.22
CA LYS A 108 -8.61 1.74 11.11
C LYS A 108 -7.39 0.90 10.72
N ILE A 109 -6.56 1.38 9.79
CA ILE A 109 -5.29 0.73 9.43
C ILE A 109 -4.38 0.64 10.66
N PHE A 110 -4.20 1.73 11.38
CA PHE A 110 -3.38 1.74 12.61
C PHE A 110 -3.91 0.71 13.62
N LYS A 111 -5.23 0.67 13.82
CA LYS A 111 -5.84 -0.29 14.74
C LYS A 111 -5.63 -1.75 14.32
N VAL A 112 -5.69 -2.04 13.03
CA VAL A 112 -5.36 -3.39 12.51
C VAL A 112 -3.90 -3.73 12.80
N CYS A 113 -2.96 -2.80 12.56
CA CYS A 113 -1.54 -3.02 12.82
C CYS A 113 -1.27 -3.28 14.33
N GLU A 114 -1.87 -2.50 15.24
CA GLU A 114 -1.79 -2.72 16.69
C GLU A 114 -2.25 -4.13 17.10
N LEU A 115 -3.34 -4.60 16.49
CA LEU A 115 -3.95 -5.90 16.79
C LEU A 115 -3.29 -7.08 16.06
N THR A 116 -2.28 -6.81 15.22
CA THR A 116 -1.48 -7.83 14.52
C THR A 116 0.02 -7.61 14.75
N PRO A 117 0.49 -7.59 16.02
CA PRO A 117 1.86 -7.18 16.35
C PRO A 117 2.96 -8.09 15.77
N GLY A 118 2.64 -9.34 15.45
CA GLY A 118 3.57 -10.28 14.80
C GLY A 118 3.75 -10.07 13.30
N VAL A 119 3.03 -9.11 12.68
CA VAL A 119 3.08 -8.83 11.25
C VAL A 119 3.72 -7.48 11.02
N LYS A 120 4.68 -7.41 10.10
CA LYS A 120 5.27 -6.15 9.62
C LYS A 120 4.40 -5.58 8.50
N HIS A 121 3.92 -4.36 8.69
CA HIS A 121 3.06 -3.66 7.74
C HIS A 121 3.83 -2.57 6.99
N TRP A 122 3.48 -2.40 5.73
CA TRP A 122 3.95 -1.32 4.87
C TRP A 122 2.77 -0.60 4.24
N LEU A 123 2.72 0.72 4.40
CA LEU A 123 1.73 1.61 3.82
C LEU A 123 2.43 2.63 2.92
N PRO A 124 2.50 2.39 1.59
CA PRO A 124 2.85 3.45 0.65
C PRO A 124 1.66 4.41 0.52
N THR A 125 1.92 5.72 0.55
CA THR A 125 0.87 6.73 0.37
C THR A 125 1.40 7.97 -0.32
N ARG A 126 0.54 8.66 -1.09
CA ARG A 126 0.76 10.01 -1.64
C ARG A 126 -0.07 11.07 -0.94
N GLU A 127 -0.88 10.67 0.01
CA GLU A 127 -1.74 11.56 0.77
C GLU A 127 -0.90 12.32 1.80
N ALA A 128 -0.44 13.55 1.45
CA ALA A 128 0.49 14.33 2.27
C ALA A 128 -0.06 14.66 3.67
N TRP A 129 -1.37 14.78 3.81
CA TRP A 129 -2.02 15.02 5.11
C TRP A 129 -1.76 13.90 6.13
N THR A 130 -1.37 12.71 5.70
CA THR A 130 -1.04 11.60 6.61
C THR A 130 0.22 11.89 7.44
N GLN A 131 1.05 12.88 7.04
CA GLN A 131 2.29 13.27 7.74
C GLN A 131 2.04 13.59 9.21
N GLU A 132 1.01 14.36 9.51
CA GLU A 132 0.65 14.77 10.88
C GLU A 132 0.34 13.58 11.80
N HIS A 133 0.10 12.42 11.20
CA HIS A 133 -0.29 11.21 11.92
C HIS A 133 0.81 10.14 11.99
N VAL A 134 1.92 10.30 11.24
CA VAL A 134 2.99 9.28 11.18
C VAL A 134 3.61 9.02 12.56
N ALA A 135 3.74 10.05 13.41
CA ALA A 135 4.27 9.88 14.76
C ALA A 135 3.42 8.94 15.65
N ARG A 136 2.14 8.75 15.34
CA ARG A 136 1.21 7.84 16.02
C ARG A 136 1.15 6.45 15.41
N ALA A 137 1.88 6.22 14.31
CA ALA A 137 1.85 4.92 13.63
C ALA A 137 2.37 3.81 14.55
N PRO A 138 1.72 2.64 14.57
CA PRO A 138 2.20 1.48 15.32
C PRO A 138 3.62 1.08 14.91
N LYS A 139 4.42 0.59 15.86
CA LYS A 139 5.85 0.25 15.65
C LYS A 139 6.08 -0.79 14.55
N ASN A 140 5.10 -1.61 14.24
CA ASN A 140 5.14 -2.61 13.18
C ASN A 140 4.62 -2.11 11.83
N LEU A 141 4.34 -0.79 11.70
CA LEU A 141 3.90 -0.16 10.45
C LEU A 141 4.94 0.85 9.95
N VAL A 142 5.41 0.67 8.72
CA VAL A 142 6.18 1.67 7.99
C VAL A 142 5.23 2.43 7.07
N VAL A 143 4.95 3.70 7.39
CA VAL A 143 4.27 4.63 6.49
C VAL A 143 5.35 5.27 5.60
N ARG A 144 5.26 5.05 4.31
CA ARG A 144 6.26 5.51 3.34
C ARG A 144 5.62 6.47 2.34
N PHE A 145 6.00 7.74 2.44
CA PHE A 145 5.52 8.76 1.52
C PHE A 145 6.12 8.56 0.14
N SER A 146 5.26 8.37 -0.85
CA SER A 146 5.67 8.20 -2.24
C SER A 146 5.77 9.55 -2.92
N MET A 147 6.98 9.96 -3.34
CA MET A 147 7.22 11.26 -3.96
C MET A 147 6.39 11.41 -5.25
N PRO A 148 5.74 12.57 -5.45
CA PRO A 148 4.78 12.76 -6.53
C PRO A 148 5.42 12.83 -7.93
N MET A 149 6.65 13.33 -8.07
CA MET A 149 7.30 13.48 -9.37
C MET A 149 8.41 12.46 -9.57
N ILE A 150 8.65 12.06 -10.81
CA ILE A 150 9.81 11.24 -11.20
C ILE A 150 11.07 12.08 -10.97
N ASP A 151 12.15 11.44 -10.54
CA ASP A 151 13.45 12.04 -10.19
C ASP A 151 13.40 13.12 -9.10
N GLN A 152 12.29 13.21 -8.38
CA GLN A 152 12.17 14.12 -7.23
C GLN A 152 12.95 13.57 -6.03
N ALA A 153 13.71 14.46 -5.38
CA ALA A 153 14.42 14.13 -4.16
C ALA A 153 13.46 13.73 -3.01
N PRO A 154 13.89 12.84 -2.10
CA PRO A 154 13.10 12.50 -0.92
C PRO A 154 12.75 13.71 -0.07
N ALA A 155 11.51 13.79 0.43
CA ALA A 155 11.09 14.86 1.33
C ALA A 155 11.68 14.64 2.74
N GLY A 156 12.55 15.56 3.20
CA GLY A 156 13.24 15.46 4.49
C GLY A 156 12.33 15.45 5.71
N ALA A 157 11.13 16.00 5.60
CA ALA A 157 10.13 16.02 6.67
C ALA A 157 9.47 14.65 6.96
N TRP A 158 9.71 13.64 6.11
CA TRP A 158 9.14 12.30 6.28
C TRP A 158 10.19 11.32 6.81
N PRO A 159 9.87 10.49 7.81
CA PRO A 159 10.79 9.49 8.32
C PRO A 159 11.15 8.42 7.28
N ASN A 160 10.19 8.08 6.41
CA ASN A 160 10.38 7.10 5.33
C ASN A 160 9.71 7.59 4.05
N THR A 161 10.43 7.50 2.93
CA THR A 161 9.98 7.91 1.60
C THR A 161 10.19 6.81 0.57
N SER A 162 9.55 6.96 -0.57
CA SER A 162 9.93 6.28 -1.81
C SER A 162 9.92 7.26 -2.97
N THR A 163 10.84 7.06 -3.91
CA THR A 163 10.99 7.83 -5.13
C THR A 163 10.85 6.92 -6.35
N VAL A 164 10.44 7.47 -7.47
CA VAL A 164 10.59 6.83 -8.78
C VAL A 164 11.69 7.56 -9.52
N VAL A 165 12.66 6.84 -10.04
CA VAL A 165 13.85 7.41 -10.66
C VAL A 165 14.10 6.77 -12.03
N THR A 166 14.66 7.58 -12.96
CA THR A 166 15.11 7.11 -14.26
C THR A 166 16.42 6.33 -14.14
N GLU A 167 17.28 6.75 -13.20
CA GLU A 167 18.57 6.10 -12.93
C GLU A 167 18.79 5.93 -11.42
N GLY A 168 19.68 5.02 -11.01
CA GLY A 168 20.06 4.85 -9.61
C GLY A 168 19.01 4.16 -8.73
N ALA A 169 18.11 3.36 -9.31
CA ALA A 169 17.13 2.60 -8.54
C ALA A 169 17.79 1.67 -7.51
N THR A 170 17.31 1.74 -6.26
CA THR A 170 17.79 0.89 -5.16
C THR A 170 16.95 -0.37 -4.95
N CYS A 171 15.73 -0.42 -5.51
CA CYS A 171 14.90 -1.62 -5.45
C CYS A 171 15.49 -2.72 -6.34
N PRO A 172 15.83 -3.91 -5.80
CA PRO A 172 16.44 -4.97 -6.59
C PRO A 172 15.46 -5.75 -7.46
N ALA A 173 14.14 -5.61 -7.24
CA ALA A 173 13.13 -6.45 -7.87
C ALA A 173 13.22 -6.52 -9.41
N PRO A 174 13.46 -5.41 -10.16
CA PRO A 174 13.61 -5.49 -11.62
C PRO A 174 14.76 -6.40 -12.10
N LYS A 175 15.81 -6.57 -11.28
CA LYS A 175 16.96 -7.43 -11.55
C LYS A 175 16.78 -8.87 -11.03
N GLN A 176 15.63 -9.17 -10.45
CA GLN A 176 15.26 -10.45 -9.82
C GLN A 176 13.91 -10.95 -10.36
N ASP A 177 13.74 -10.98 -11.67
CA ASP A 177 12.50 -11.40 -12.36
C ASP A 177 11.26 -10.68 -11.84
N ASN A 178 11.41 -9.40 -11.52
CA ASN A 178 10.38 -8.57 -10.88
C ASN A 178 9.88 -9.12 -9.52
N ALA A 179 10.67 -9.86 -8.80
CA ALA A 179 10.35 -10.39 -7.47
C ALA A 179 11.21 -9.76 -6.38
N CYS A 180 10.63 -9.61 -5.18
CA CYS A 180 11.36 -9.08 -4.03
C CYS A 180 12.47 -10.03 -3.53
N GLY A 181 12.43 -11.32 -3.86
CA GLY A 181 13.37 -12.30 -3.30
C GLY A 181 13.43 -12.18 -1.77
N ASP A 182 14.64 -12.08 -1.24
CA ASP A 182 14.87 -11.91 0.21
C ASP A 182 14.85 -10.45 0.68
N CYS A 183 14.71 -9.49 -0.25
CA CYS A 183 14.64 -8.07 0.11
C CYS A 183 13.36 -7.74 0.89
N ARG A 184 13.51 -7.04 2.03
CA ARG A 184 12.40 -6.59 2.89
C ARG A 184 12.47 -5.09 3.20
N ALA A 185 13.21 -4.32 2.41
CA ALA A 185 13.47 -2.90 2.62
C ALA A 185 12.18 -2.06 2.77
N CYS A 186 11.09 -2.42 2.05
CA CYS A 186 9.82 -1.70 2.14
C CYS A 186 9.20 -1.73 3.54
N TRP A 187 9.46 -2.79 4.32
CA TRP A 187 8.96 -2.99 5.69
C TRP A 187 9.99 -2.62 6.76
N ASP A 188 11.17 -2.11 6.37
CA ASP A 188 12.22 -1.72 7.31
C ASP A 188 12.20 -0.20 7.55
N PRO A 189 11.88 0.28 8.77
CA PRO A 189 11.89 1.71 9.09
C PRO A 189 13.27 2.33 9.07
N LYS A 190 14.35 1.54 9.12
CA LYS A 190 15.73 2.02 9.03
C LYS A 190 16.09 2.46 7.61
N VAL A 191 15.44 1.89 6.59
CA VAL A 191 15.61 2.28 5.19
C VAL A 191 14.81 3.55 4.94
N LYS A 192 15.48 4.70 4.90
CA LYS A 192 14.85 6.03 4.81
C LYS A 192 14.16 6.26 3.47
N ASN A 193 14.80 5.92 2.37
CA ASN A 193 14.22 6.03 1.03
C ASN A 193 14.42 4.75 0.23
N ILE A 194 13.44 4.42 -0.61
CA ILE A 194 13.55 3.39 -1.63
C ILE A 194 13.32 4.03 -2.98
N ALA A 195 14.32 3.94 -3.86
CA ALA A 195 14.20 4.38 -5.23
C ALA A 195 13.76 3.19 -6.11
N TYR A 196 12.59 3.32 -6.72
CA TYR A 196 12.07 2.38 -7.71
C TYR A 196 12.44 2.89 -9.10
N GLY A 197 12.81 2.00 -10.01
CA GLY A 197 12.95 2.35 -11.42
C GLY A 197 11.60 2.73 -12.04
N GLU A 198 11.61 3.64 -12.99
CA GLU A 198 10.45 3.92 -13.83
C GLU A 198 10.06 2.66 -14.63
N HIS A 199 8.74 2.39 -14.78
CA HIS A 199 8.19 1.19 -15.46
C HIS A 199 7.44 1.58 -16.72
#